data_69dba14b71fa15764f7a493c1fa71c24
#
_entry.id   69dba14b71fa15764f7a493c1fa71c24
#
_cell.length_a   1.000
_cell.length_b   1.000
_cell.length_c   1.000
_cell.angle_alpha   90.00
_cell.angle_beta   90.00
_cell.angle_gamma   90.00
#
_symmetry.space_group_name_H-M   'P 1'
#
loop_
_entity.id
_entity.type
_entity.pdbx_description
1 polymer ?
#
loop_
_entity_poly.entity_id
_entity_poly.type
_entity_poly.pdbx_seq_one_letter_code
_entity_poly.pdbx_strand_id
1 'polypeptide(L)'
;MQFLSLEPFIPSGNNFEAAKNLFVELGFKINWDAGDYIGFEKDGCKFILQKYDSKAFAENLMINVKVDDVQAFRNNLMEKKLPEKFGIRIGEITNQPYGKEVNLIDMAGVCWHFVE
;
A
#
# COMPACT_ATOMS: atom_id res chain seq x y z
N MET A 1 -7.78 6.03 29.37
CA MET A 1 -6.66 5.71 28.46
C MET A 1 -7.02 6.13 27.03
N GLN A 2 -6.04 6.36 26.18
CA GLN A 2 -6.24 6.81 24.80
C GLN A 2 -5.73 5.73 23.84
N PHE A 3 -6.38 5.60 22.68
CA PHE A 3 -5.83 4.86 21.56
C PHE A 3 -4.86 5.82 20.83
N LEU A 4 -3.65 5.34 20.53
CA LEU A 4 -2.60 6.20 19.96
C LEU A 4 -2.43 6.00 18.45
N SER A 5 -2.67 4.81 17.95
CA SER A 5 -2.61 4.55 16.51
C SER A 5 -3.31 3.23 16.20
N LEU A 6 -3.66 3.07 14.94
CA LEU A 6 -4.16 1.82 14.37
C LEU A 6 -3.14 1.37 13.33
N GLU A 7 -2.59 0.16 13.47
CA GLU A 7 -1.51 -0.30 12.61
C GLU A 7 -1.79 -1.73 12.14
N PRO A 8 -2.49 -1.91 11.02
CA PRO A 8 -2.78 -3.24 10.50
C PRO A 8 -1.51 -3.94 10.01
N PHE A 9 -1.51 -5.27 10.04
CA PHE A 9 -0.47 -6.09 9.44
C PHE A 9 -0.81 -6.36 7.98
N ILE A 10 0.14 -6.08 7.09
CA ILE A 10 0.00 -6.27 5.65
C ILE A 10 0.99 -7.35 5.22
N PRO A 11 0.54 -8.42 4.54
CA PRO A 11 1.45 -9.47 4.09
C PRO A 11 2.32 -8.98 2.93
N SER A 12 3.58 -9.40 2.92
CA SER A 12 4.53 -9.01 1.90
C SER A 12 4.39 -9.80 0.59
N GLY A 13 3.86 -11.01 0.66
CA GLY A 13 4.00 -11.96 -0.41
C GLY A 13 5.36 -12.64 -0.36
N ASN A 14 5.78 -13.26 -1.46
CA ASN A 14 6.96 -14.12 -1.49
C ASN A 14 8.29 -13.36 -1.60
N ASN A 15 8.26 -12.06 -1.80
CA ASN A 15 9.48 -11.24 -1.91
C ASN A 15 9.41 -10.06 -0.96
N PHE A 16 9.87 -10.29 0.26
CA PHE A 16 9.79 -9.31 1.34
C PHE A 16 10.58 -8.02 1.01
N GLU A 17 11.80 -8.17 0.46
CA GLU A 17 12.62 -7.01 0.11
C GLU A 17 11.97 -6.15 -0.98
N ALA A 18 11.39 -6.77 -1.98
CA ALA A 18 10.68 -6.03 -3.04
C ALA A 18 9.47 -5.30 -2.47
N ALA A 19 8.70 -5.96 -1.59
CA ALA A 19 7.56 -5.32 -0.93
C ALA A 19 7.99 -4.12 -0.10
N LYS A 20 9.05 -4.26 0.69
CA LYS A 20 9.64 -3.16 1.46
C LYS A 20 10.00 -1.99 0.55
N ASN A 21 10.68 -2.26 -0.55
CA ASN A 21 11.12 -1.23 -1.49
C ASN A 21 9.93 -0.54 -2.18
N LEU A 22 8.87 -1.29 -2.48
CA LEU A 22 7.65 -0.70 -3.05
C LEU A 22 7.08 0.37 -2.12
N PHE A 23 6.94 0.06 -0.84
CA PHE A 23 6.33 1.01 0.10
C PHE A 23 7.21 2.24 0.32
N VAL A 24 8.54 2.08 0.30
CA VAL A 24 9.46 3.22 0.31
C VAL A 24 9.23 4.09 -0.93
N GLU A 25 9.10 3.49 -2.11
CA GLU A 25 8.85 4.23 -3.36
C GLU A 25 7.48 4.90 -3.37
N LEU A 26 6.51 4.34 -2.66
CA LEU A 26 5.18 4.97 -2.51
C LEU A 26 5.22 6.17 -1.56
N GLY A 27 6.35 6.40 -0.88
CA GLY A 27 6.55 7.53 -0.01
C GLY A 27 6.44 7.23 1.48
N PHE A 28 6.24 5.98 1.87
CA PHE A 28 6.24 5.61 3.28
C PHE A 28 7.64 5.63 3.85
N LYS A 29 7.74 6.07 5.09
CA LYS A 29 8.97 6.07 5.86
C LYS A 29 9.00 4.87 6.79
N ILE A 30 10.16 4.25 6.95
CA ILE A 30 10.35 3.15 7.91
C ILE A 30 10.53 3.77 9.30
N ASN A 31 9.63 3.44 10.23
CA ASN A 31 9.72 3.87 11.62
C ASN A 31 10.56 2.90 12.46
N TRP A 32 10.45 1.62 12.17
CA TRP A 32 11.22 0.59 12.87
C TRP A 32 11.30 -0.65 11.98
N ASP A 33 12.34 -1.45 12.19
CA ASP A 33 12.63 -2.64 11.41
C ASP A 33 13.09 -3.74 12.38
N ALA A 34 12.30 -4.79 12.47
CA ALA A 34 12.59 -5.96 13.31
C ALA A 34 12.89 -7.21 12.46
N GLY A 35 13.28 -7.03 11.21
CA GLY A 35 13.60 -8.13 10.30
C GLY A 35 12.39 -8.61 9.53
N ASP A 36 11.55 -9.42 10.15
CA ASP A 36 10.35 -9.98 9.53
C ASP A 36 9.12 -9.08 9.64
N TYR A 37 9.23 -7.99 10.37
CA TYR A 37 8.20 -6.98 10.56
C TYR A 37 8.81 -5.60 10.42
N ILE A 38 8.18 -4.74 9.63
CA ILE A 38 8.65 -3.36 9.42
C ILE A 38 7.48 -2.41 9.60
N GLY A 39 7.64 -1.41 10.46
CA GLY A 39 6.64 -0.37 10.67
C GLY A 39 6.82 0.75 9.67
N PHE A 40 5.77 1.06 8.92
CA PHE A 40 5.74 2.12 7.92
C PHE A 40 4.80 3.24 8.33
N GLU A 41 5.13 4.45 7.94
CA GLU A 41 4.31 5.64 8.17
C GLU A 41 4.42 6.64 7.03
N LYS A 42 3.29 7.22 6.65
CA LYS A 42 3.23 8.39 5.75
C LYS A 42 2.07 9.26 6.19
N ASP A 43 2.36 10.52 6.51
CA ASP A 43 1.34 11.52 6.89
C ASP A 43 0.40 11.03 7.99
N GLY A 44 0.92 10.30 8.97
CA GLY A 44 0.15 9.75 10.08
C GLY A 44 -0.55 8.42 9.76
N CYS A 45 -0.52 7.97 8.53
CA CYS A 45 -1.06 6.65 8.13
C CYS A 45 0.01 5.60 8.38
N LYS A 46 -0.35 4.56 9.12
CA LYS A 46 0.62 3.56 9.57
C LYS A 46 0.16 2.14 9.26
N PHE A 47 1.13 1.28 8.99
CA PHE A 47 0.88 -0.16 8.92
C PHE A 47 2.18 -0.91 9.22
N ILE A 48 2.07 -2.21 9.43
CA ILE A 48 3.22 -3.08 9.68
C ILE A 48 3.31 -4.07 8.52
N LEU A 49 4.42 -4.04 7.79
CA LEU A 49 4.67 -5.04 6.75
C LEU A 49 5.14 -6.31 7.43
N GLN A 50 4.43 -7.40 7.17
CA GLN A 50 4.71 -8.71 7.74
C GLN A 50 5.31 -9.62 6.67
N LYS A 51 6.42 -10.28 6.98
CA LYS A 51 6.97 -11.30 6.09
C LYS A 51 6.05 -12.52 6.13
N TYR A 52 5.13 -12.56 5.19
CA TYR A 52 4.09 -13.57 5.13
C TYR A 52 3.62 -13.73 3.69
N ASP A 53 3.64 -14.98 3.21
CA ASP A 53 3.23 -15.30 1.85
C ASP A 53 1.97 -16.19 1.91
N SER A 54 0.82 -15.57 1.75
CA SER A 54 -0.47 -16.26 1.67
C SER A 54 -1.34 -15.53 0.67
N LYS A 55 -1.45 -16.09 -0.52
CA LYS A 55 -2.25 -15.52 -1.59
C LYS A 55 -3.71 -15.40 -1.19
N ALA A 56 -4.26 -16.44 -0.57
CA ALA A 56 -5.65 -16.44 -0.13
C ALA A 56 -5.95 -15.33 0.86
N PHE A 57 -5.05 -15.13 1.84
CA PHE A 57 -5.21 -14.04 2.81
C PHE A 57 -5.08 -12.67 2.13
N ALA A 58 -4.05 -12.50 1.30
CA ALA A 58 -3.78 -11.22 0.65
C ALA A 58 -4.94 -10.79 -0.27
N GLU A 59 -5.50 -11.72 -1.03
CA GLU A 59 -6.59 -11.42 -1.97
C GLU A 59 -7.89 -11.05 -1.25
N ASN A 60 -8.03 -11.39 0.02
CA ASN A 60 -9.19 -11.04 0.83
C ASN A 60 -8.97 -9.79 1.70
N LEU A 61 -7.77 -9.23 1.67
CA LEU A 61 -7.45 -8.03 2.44
C LEU A 61 -7.58 -6.80 1.56
N MET A 62 -8.38 -5.84 2.01
CA MET A 62 -8.54 -4.57 1.33
C MET A 62 -8.18 -3.44 2.28
N ILE A 63 -7.44 -2.46 1.77
CA ILE A 63 -7.03 -1.28 2.51
C ILE A 63 -7.61 -0.05 1.81
N ASN A 64 -8.26 0.82 2.55
CA ASN A 64 -8.78 2.07 2.02
C ASN A 64 -7.92 3.22 2.52
N VAL A 65 -7.37 3.98 1.60
CA VAL A 65 -6.54 5.15 1.91
C VAL A 65 -7.22 6.39 1.33
N LYS A 66 -7.56 7.34 2.20
CA LYS A 66 -8.09 8.63 1.78
C LYS A 66 -6.93 9.49 1.34
N VAL A 67 -7.01 10.07 0.15
CA VAL A 67 -5.99 10.97 -0.39
C VAL A 67 -6.63 12.29 -0.81
N ASP A 68 -5.85 13.34 -0.90
CA ASP A 68 -6.36 14.65 -1.30
C ASP A 68 -6.38 14.85 -2.82
N ASP A 69 -5.60 14.07 -3.58
CA ASP A 69 -5.50 14.20 -5.05
C ASP A 69 -5.12 12.86 -5.66
N VAL A 70 -6.12 12.13 -6.10
CA VAL A 70 -5.92 10.78 -6.65
C VAL A 70 -5.21 10.82 -8.01
N GLN A 71 -5.41 11.89 -8.79
CA GLN A 71 -4.73 12.04 -10.07
C GLN A 71 -3.23 12.24 -9.88
N ALA A 72 -2.85 13.10 -8.92
CA ALA A 72 -1.45 13.31 -8.59
C ALA A 72 -0.80 12.04 -8.08
N PHE A 73 -1.52 11.27 -7.26
CA PHE A 73 -1.04 9.98 -6.76
C PHE A 73 -0.74 9.03 -7.91
N ARG A 74 -1.71 8.84 -8.80
CA ARG A 74 -1.55 7.95 -9.95
C ARG A 74 -0.42 8.39 -10.88
N ASN A 75 -0.36 9.69 -11.18
CA ASN A 75 0.70 10.24 -12.03
C ASN A 75 2.08 9.96 -11.45
N ASN A 76 2.25 10.12 -10.13
CA ASN A 76 3.51 9.87 -9.46
C ASN A 76 3.96 8.41 -9.60
N LEU A 77 3.03 7.46 -9.42
CA LEU A 77 3.32 6.04 -9.61
C LEU A 77 3.75 5.73 -11.04
N MET A 78 3.05 6.29 -12.00
CA MET A 78 3.33 6.02 -13.41
C MET A 78 4.65 6.65 -13.86
N GLU A 79 4.96 7.85 -13.38
CA GLU A 79 6.25 8.51 -13.67
C GLU A 79 7.44 7.72 -13.12
N LYS A 80 7.28 7.14 -11.93
CA LYS A 80 8.30 6.30 -11.31
C LYS A 80 8.36 4.90 -11.90
N LYS A 81 7.44 4.56 -12.80
CA LYS A 81 7.34 3.25 -13.44
C LYS A 81 7.22 2.12 -12.43
N LEU A 82 6.45 2.34 -11.36
CA LEU A 82 6.31 1.35 -10.30
C LEU A 82 5.64 0.05 -10.76
N PRO A 83 4.64 0.07 -11.68
CA PRO A 83 4.11 -1.18 -12.21
C PRO A 83 5.17 -2.07 -12.85
N GLU A 84 6.05 -1.49 -13.68
CA GLU A 84 7.11 -2.23 -14.36
C GLU A 84 8.18 -2.70 -13.37
N LYS A 85 8.53 -1.85 -12.38
CA LYS A 85 9.57 -2.17 -11.39
C LYS A 85 9.17 -3.30 -10.45
N PHE A 86 7.91 -3.32 -10.02
CA PHE A 86 7.47 -4.20 -8.92
C PHE A 86 6.41 -5.21 -9.33
N GLY A 87 5.93 -5.17 -10.57
CA GLY A 87 4.88 -6.07 -11.02
C GLY A 87 3.52 -5.80 -10.36
N ILE A 88 3.31 -4.59 -9.86
CA ILE A 88 2.02 -4.18 -9.32
C ILE A 88 1.08 -3.80 -10.45
N ARG A 89 -0.22 -3.81 -10.14
CA ARG A 89 -1.25 -3.37 -11.09
C ARG A 89 -1.92 -2.12 -10.56
N ILE A 90 -2.03 -1.12 -11.43
CA ILE A 90 -2.72 0.14 -11.12
C ILE A 90 -3.85 0.32 -12.12
N GLY A 91 -5.07 0.53 -11.62
CA GLY A 91 -6.24 0.73 -12.48
C GLY A 91 -6.35 2.17 -12.98
N GLU A 92 -7.41 2.42 -13.74
CA GLU A 92 -7.79 3.76 -14.14
C GLU A 92 -8.55 4.43 -12.98
N ILE A 93 -8.57 5.75 -12.98
CA ILE A 93 -9.38 6.50 -12.03
C ILE A 93 -10.85 6.34 -12.40
N THR A 94 -11.67 5.93 -11.44
CA THR A 94 -13.12 5.78 -11.63
C THR A 94 -13.87 6.74 -10.72
N ASN A 95 -15.06 7.17 -11.17
CA ASN A 95 -15.98 7.97 -10.35
C ASN A 95 -16.92 7.04 -9.63
N GLN A 96 -16.90 7.09 -8.30
CA GLN A 96 -17.76 6.29 -7.44
C GLN A 96 -18.72 7.22 -6.70
N PRO A 97 -19.83 6.71 -6.14
CA PRO A 97 -20.74 7.55 -5.35
C PRO A 97 -20.05 8.27 -4.19
N TYR A 98 -18.96 7.69 -3.67
CA TYR A 98 -18.23 8.21 -2.51
C TYR A 98 -16.97 9.00 -2.90
N GLY A 99 -16.67 9.18 -4.19
CA GLY A 99 -15.52 9.96 -4.65
C GLY A 99 -14.79 9.31 -5.82
N LYS A 100 -13.69 9.92 -6.23
CA LYS A 100 -12.81 9.35 -7.25
C LYS A 100 -11.90 8.31 -6.62
N GLU A 101 -11.70 7.20 -7.31
CA GLU A 101 -10.95 6.07 -6.77
C GLU A 101 -9.98 5.51 -7.80
N VAL A 102 -8.81 5.12 -7.34
CA VAL A 102 -7.88 4.27 -8.10
C VAL A 102 -7.47 3.09 -7.22
N ASN A 103 -7.42 1.90 -7.81
CA ASN A 103 -7.03 0.69 -7.10
C ASN A 103 -5.62 0.28 -7.49
N LEU A 104 -4.85 -0.12 -6.49
CA LEU A 104 -3.52 -0.68 -6.67
C LEU A 104 -3.54 -2.10 -6.09
N ILE A 105 -3.19 -3.08 -6.90
CA ILE A 105 -3.00 -4.46 -6.43
C ILE A 105 -1.49 -4.67 -6.27
N ASP A 106 -1.05 -4.86 -5.04
CA ASP A 106 0.37 -5.03 -4.77
C ASP A 106 0.87 -6.43 -5.14
N MET A 107 2.15 -6.67 -4.96
CA MET A 107 2.77 -7.93 -5.37
C MET A 107 2.29 -9.13 -4.56
N ALA A 108 1.75 -8.93 -3.38
CA ALA A 108 1.16 -10.01 -2.57
C ALA A 108 -0.26 -10.33 -3.00
N GLY A 109 -0.94 -9.39 -3.65
CA GLY A 109 -2.34 -9.51 -4.04
C GLY A 109 -3.30 -8.66 -3.21
N VAL A 110 -2.78 -7.84 -2.29
CA VAL A 110 -3.62 -6.93 -1.48
C VAL A 110 -4.13 -5.79 -2.36
N CYS A 111 -5.42 -5.50 -2.24
CA CYS A 111 -6.03 -4.39 -2.97
C CYS A 111 -6.03 -3.13 -2.10
N TRP A 112 -5.32 -2.11 -2.56
CA TRP A 112 -5.27 -0.80 -1.93
C TRP A 112 -6.20 0.12 -2.71
N HIS A 113 -7.23 0.64 -2.04
CA HIS A 113 -8.17 1.60 -2.61
C HIS A 113 -7.73 3.00 -2.21
N PHE A 114 -7.34 3.81 -3.18
CA PHE A 114 -6.99 5.21 -2.94
C PHE A 114 -8.17 6.07 -3.38
N VAL A 115 -8.79 6.77 -2.44
CA VAL A 115 -10.05 7.48 -2.63
C VAL A 115 -9.88 8.95 -2.28
N GLU A 116 -10.30 9.82 -3.20
CA GLU A 116 -10.27 11.28 -3.00
C GLU A 116 -11.55 11.76 -2.31
#